data_b0a5c3fa3112b73a24cef3968422d559
#
_entry.id   b0a5c3fa3112b73a24cef3968422d559
#
_cell.length_a   1.000
_cell.length_b   1.000
_cell.length_c   1.000
_cell.angle_alpha   90.00
_cell.angle_beta   90.00
_cell.angle_gamma   90.00
#
_symmetry.space_group_name_H-M   'P 1'
#
loop_
_entity.id
_entity.type
_entity.pdbx_description
1 polymer ?
#
loop_
_entity_poly.entity_id
_entity_poly.type
_entity_poly.pdbx_seq_one_letter_code
_entity_poly.pdbx_strand_id
1 'polypeptide(L)'
;MKLYGSYTSPFVRHVRIVLLETAQPCEFIETDQTGSSAKSPTQRVPFLEDGNIFLTDSASITKYLREKAGQDYCKTAKELDDLCLVNTLMDATVNLFFIKRDGVDITAVPYLQRQAARIQSTLAELNQSMLPVAAPYNDAQLRLACFISWAKLRNQIDFSAYENLEAFYAGALNYSYFIATQPPQS
;
A
#
# COMPACT_ATOMS: atom_id res chain seq x y z
N MET A 1 -2.32 -5.46 -20.59
CA MET A 1 -2.43 -4.39 -19.59
C MET A 1 -1.10 -3.69 -19.41
N LYS A 2 -1.09 -2.43 -18.98
CA LYS A 2 0.10 -1.68 -18.59
C LYS A 2 -0.12 -1.09 -17.20
N LEU A 3 0.77 -1.41 -16.25
CA LEU A 3 0.78 -0.83 -14.92
C LEU A 3 1.92 0.18 -14.82
N TYR A 4 1.59 1.41 -14.52
CA TYR A 4 2.57 2.48 -14.30
C TYR A 4 2.81 2.66 -12.80
N GLY A 5 4.07 2.71 -12.39
CA GLY A 5 4.39 2.82 -10.97
C GLY A 5 5.86 2.93 -10.65
N SER A 6 6.16 3.19 -9.39
CA SER A 6 7.51 3.11 -8.84
C SER A 6 7.65 1.84 -8.00
N TYR A 7 8.78 1.17 -8.12
CA TYR A 7 9.10 -0.03 -7.32
C TYR A 7 9.09 0.23 -5.82
N THR A 8 9.34 1.46 -5.39
CA THR A 8 9.36 1.83 -3.96
C THR A 8 8.01 2.24 -3.41
N SER A 9 6.96 2.36 -4.24
CA SER A 9 5.63 2.73 -3.79
C SER A 9 4.92 1.55 -3.12
N PRO A 10 4.40 1.70 -1.89
CA PRO A 10 3.66 0.63 -1.22
C PRO A 10 2.31 0.35 -1.90
N PHE A 11 1.69 1.37 -2.50
CA PHE A 11 0.46 1.22 -3.28
C PHE A 11 0.68 0.40 -4.56
N VAL A 12 1.77 0.66 -5.27
CA VAL A 12 2.17 -0.07 -6.48
C VAL A 12 2.52 -1.52 -6.13
N ARG A 13 3.21 -1.74 -5.01
CA ARG A 13 3.60 -3.08 -4.58
C ARG A 13 2.40 -3.98 -4.35
N HIS A 14 1.34 -3.49 -3.71
CA HIS A 14 0.11 -4.26 -3.54
C HIS A 14 -0.48 -4.69 -4.89
N VAL A 15 -0.58 -3.77 -5.86
CA VAL A 15 -1.07 -4.11 -7.21
C VAL A 15 -0.19 -5.16 -7.87
N ARG A 16 1.13 -5.06 -7.75
CA ARG A 16 2.08 -6.06 -8.29
C ARG A 16 1.91 -7.43 -7.65
N ILE A 17 1.63 -7.52 -6.35
CA ILE A 17 1.30 -8.78 -5.67
C ILE A 17 0.03 -9.37 -6.28
N VAL A 18 -1.05 -8.60 -6.41
CA VAL A 18 -2.31 -9.07 -6.97
C VAL A 18 -2.15 -9.54 -8.42
N LEU A 19 -1.34 -8.87 -9.24
CA LEU A 19 -1.01 -9.33 -10.60
C LEU A 19 -0.35 -10.72 -10.60
N LEU A 20 0.58 -10.97 -9.66
CA LEU A 20 1.23 -12.27 -9.53
C LEU A 20 0.26 -13.34 -9.02
N GLU A 21 -0.56 -13.05 -8.01
CA GLU A 21 -1.57 -13.97 -7.49
C GLU A 21 -2.62 -14.37 -8.53
N THR A 22 -2.98 -13.43 -9.40
CA THR A 22 -3.98 -13.64 -10.46
C THR A 22 -3.38 -14.11 -11.77
N ALA A 23 -2.07 -14.26 -11.86
CA ALA A 23 -1.30 -14.67 -13.03
C ALA A 23 -1.66 -13.88 -14.31
N GLN A 24 -2.02 -12.60 -14.16
CA GLN A 24 -2.42 -11.77 -15.30
C GLN A 24 -1.20 -11.14 -15.99
N PRO A 25 -1.09 -11.25 -17.32
CA PRO A 25 0.00 -10.63 -18.05
C PRO A 25 -0.12 -9.11 -18.01
N CYS A 26 0.91 -8.45 -17.52
CA CYS A 26 0.96 -7.00 -17.39
C CYS A 26 2.39 -6.50 -17.63
N GLU A 27 2.52 -5.52 -18.51
CA GLU A 27 3.75 -4.76 -18.68
C GLU A 27 3.88 -3.75 -17.52
N PHE A 28 4.97 -3.81 -16.76
CA PHE A 28 5.24 -2.80 -15.74
C PHE A 28 6.10 -1.67 -16.33
N ILE A 29 5.62 -0.45 -16.23
CA ILE A 29 6.30 0.76 -16.71
C ILE A 29 6.71 1.60 -15.51
N GLU A 30 8.01 1.62 -15.22
CA GLU A 30 8.52 2.45 -14.15
C GLU A 30 8.27 3.92 -14.45
N THR A 31 7.69 4.62 -13.47
CA THR A 31 7.18 5.98 -13.66
C THR A 31 7.49 6.81 -12.42
N ASP A 32 8.09 7.96 -12.65
CA ASP A 32 8.38 8.98 -11.63
C ASP A 32 7.23 9.99 -11.46
N GLN A 33 7.50 11.03 -10.68
CA GLN A 33 6.54 12.12 -10.46
C GLN A 33 6.22 12.88 -11.76
N THR A 34 7.21 13.11 -12.61
CA THR A 34 7.03 13.83 -13.90
C THR A 34 6.14 13.02 -14.83
N GLY A 35 6.43 11.72 -14.99
CA GLY A 35 5.64 10.84 -15.83
C GLY A 35 4.21 10.65 -15.32
N SER A 36 4.01 10.57 -14.00
CA SER A 36 2.66 10.46 -13.42
C SER A 36 1.86 11.76 -13.58
N SER A 37 2.50 12.92 -13.44
CA SER A 37 1.85 14.22 -13.64
C SER A 37 1.38 14.44 -15.09
N ALA A 38 2.12 13.89 -16.06
CA ALA A 38 1.77 14.00 -17.46
C ALA A 38 0.62 13.08 -17.89
N LYS A 39 0.44 11.92 -17.22
CA LYS A 39 -0.47 10.86 -17.66
C LYS A 39 -1.67 10.62 -16.76
N SER A 40 -1.53 10.84 -15.46
CA SER A 40 -2.59 10.56 -14.48
C SER A 40 -3.22 11.85 -13.95
N PRO A 41 -4.54 11.98 -13.98
CA PRO A 41 -5.22 13.15 -13.41
C PRO A 41 -5.01 13.29 -11.90
N THR A 42 -4.66 12.20 -11.21
CA THR A 42 -4.31 12.22 -9.78
C THR A 42 -2.85 12.60 -9.53
N GLN A 43 -2.02 12.65 -10.58
CA GLN A 43 -0.58 12.89 -10.52
C GLN A 43 0.16 11.93 -9.56
N ARG A 44 -0.40 10.73 -9.40
CA ARG A 44 0.10 9.69 -8.49
C ARG A 44 0.24 8.35 -9.22
N VAL A 45 1.00 7.47 -8.62
CA VAL A 45 1.10 6.06 -8.97
C VAL A 45 0.46 5.20 -7.88
N PRO A 46 -0.10 4.03 -8.22
CA PRO A 46 -0.20 3.42 -9.55
C PRO A 46 -1.32 4.00 -10.41
N PHE A 47 -1.19 3.83 -11.72
CA PHE A 47 -2.32 3.86 -12.64
C PHE A 47 -2.19 2.74 -13.67
N LEU A 48 -3.32 2.29 -14.23
CA LEU A 48 -3.39 1.11 -15.09
C LEU A 48 -4.17 1.41 -16.36
N GLU A 49 -3.65 0.92 -17.48
CA GLU A 49 -4.29 0.90 -18.79
C GLU A 49 -4.59 -0.53 -19.22
N ASP A 50 -5.83 -0.84 -19.62
CA ASP A 50 -6.21 -2.12 -20.20
C ASP A 50 -7.30 -1.92 -21.27
N GLY A 51 -6.89 -1.82 -22.53
CA GLY A 51 -7.78 -1.45 -23.64
C GLY A 51 -8.40 -0.08 -23.42
N ASN A 52 -9.72 -0.03 -23.26
CA ASN A 52 -10.47 1.20 -23.00
C ASN A 52 -10.60 1.55 -21.50
N ILE A 53 -10.02 0.74 -20.63
CA ILE A 53 -10.08 0.94 -19.18
C ILE A 53 -8.85 1.72 -18.74
N PHE A 54 -9.08 2.81 -18.00
CA PHE A 54 -8.03 3.61 -17.35
C PHE A 54 -8.40 3.80 -15.88
N LEU A 55 -7.55 3.27 -14.97
CA LEU A 55 -7.78 3.32 -13.53
C LEU A 55 -6.62 4.05 -12.85
N THR A 56 -6.93 4.93 -11.91
CA THR A 56 -5.97 5.85 -11.29
C THR A 56 -5.79 5.68 -9.78
N ASP A 57 -6.48 4.69 -9.19
CA ASP A 57 -6.39 4.39 -7.77
C ASP A 57 -6.06 2.92 -7.54
N SER A 58 -5.17 2.65 -6.59
CA SER A 58 -4.70 1.29 -6.31
C SER A 58 -5.80 0.34 -5.82
N ALA A 59 -6.83 0.85 -5.11
CA ALA A 59 -7.95 0.02 -4.66
C ALA A 59 -8.85 -0.37 -5.84
N SER A 60 -9.15 0.58 -6.75
CA SER A 60 -9.92 0.28 -7.95
C SER A 60 -9.16 -0.67 -8.90
N ILE A 61 -7.84 -0.52 -9.00
CA ILE A 61 -6.99 -1.41 -9.80
C ILE A 61 -7.00 -2.83 -9.21
N THR A 62 -6.77 -2.99 -7.90
CA THR A 62 -6.81 -4.31 -7.26
C THR A 62 -8.18 -4.97 -7.39
N LYS A 63 -9.26 -4.21 -7.19
CA LYS A 63 -10.62 -4.70 -7.42
C LYS A 63 -10.79 -5.21 -8.85
N TYR A 64 -10.42 -4.41 -9.84
CA TYR A 64 -10.52 -4.77 -11.25
C TYR A 64 -9.75 -6.07 -11.57
N LEU A 65 -8.53 -6.21 -11.06
CA LEU A 65 -7.70 -7.40 -11.28
C LEU A 65 -8.30 -8.65 -10.63
N ARG A 66 -8.82 -8.55 -9.39
CA ARG A 66 -9.51 -9.64 -8.70
C ARG A 66 -10.75 -10.10 -9.48
N GLU A 67 -11.63 -9.17 -9.85
CA GLU A 67 -12.84 -9.46 -10.60
C GLU A 67 -12.55 -10.07 -11.97
N LYS A 68 -11.54 -9.55 -12.68
CA LYS A 68 -11.10 -10.09 -13.97
C LYS A 68 -10.57 -11.53 -13.84
N ALA A 69 -10.03 -11.91 -12.69
CA ALA A 69 -9.59 -13.27 -12.38
C ALA A 69 -10.70 -14.16 -11.79
N GLY A 70 -11.93 -13.67 -11.66
CA GLY A 70 -13.03 -14.40 -11.01
C GLY A 70 -12.86 -14.56 -9.50
N GLN A 71 -12.06 -13.69 -8.87
CA GLN A 71 -11.81 -13.67 -7.44
C GLN A 71 -12.60 -12.55 -6.76
N ASP A 72 -12.94 -12.76 -5.49
CA ASP A 72 -13.56 -11.71 -4.68
C ASP A 72 -12.53 -10.64 -4.28
N TYR A 73 -13.00 -9.40 -4.25
CA TYR A 73 -12.29 -8.27 -3.67
C TYR A 73 -13.04 -7.80 -2.42
N CYS A 74 -12.41 -7.88 -1.25
CA CYS A 74 -13.04 -7.52 0.02
C CYS A 74 -14.42 -8.18 0.19
N LYS A 75 -14.46 -9.48 0.50
CA LYS A 75 -15.67 -10.30 0.57
C LYS A 75 -16.75 -9.76 1.51
N THR A 76 -16.35 -9.03 2.53
CA THR A 76 -17.24 -8.50 3.56
C THR A 76 -17.06 -7.00 3.71
N ALA A 77 -18.06 -6.33 4.30
CA ALA A 77 -17.96 -4.93 4.67
C ALA A 77 -16.79 -4.68 5.65
N LYS A 78 -16.51 -5.67 6.52
CA LYS A 78 -15.38 -5.56 7.46
C LYS A 78 -14.02 -5.59 6.76
N GLU A 79 -13.83 -6.48 5.78
CA GLU A 79 -12.59 -6.49 4.98
C GLU A 79 -12.39 -5.18 4.20
N LEU A 80 -13.47 -4.62 3.68
CA LEU A 80 -13.41 -3.32 3.01
C LEU A 80 -13.08 -2.20 3.99
N ASP A 81 -13.68 -2.20 5.18
CA ASP A 81 -13.40 -1.24 6.25
C ASP A 81 -11.93 -1.33 6.70
N ASP A 82 -11.41 -2.55 6.88
CA ASP A 82 -9.99 -2.78 7.20
C ASP A 82 -9.07 -2.21 6.10
N LEU A 83 -9.41 -2.41 4.84
CA LEU A 83 -8.67 -1.83 3.73
C LEU A 83 -8.71 -0.29 3.76
N CYS A 84 -9.85 0.31 4.04
CA CYS A 84 -10.00 1.76 4.18
C CYS A 84 -9.21 2.32 5.37
N LEU A 85 -9.19 1.58 6.48
CA LEU A 85 -8.38 1.92 7.65
C LEU A 85 -6.88 1.93 7.31
N VAL A 86 -6.39 0.90 6.64
CA VAL A 86 -5.00 0.83 6.18
C VAL A 86 -4.70 1.91 5.14
N ASN A 87 -5.62 2.22 4.22
CA ASN A 87 -5.46 3.32 3.27
C ASN A 87 -5.31 4.66 3.99
N THR A 88 -6.14 4.92 5.00
CA THR A 88 -6.05 6.15 5.81
C THR A 88 -4.68 6.27 6.50
N LEU A 89 -4.17 5.17 7.05
CA LEU A 89 -2.84 5.09 7.65
C LEU A 89 -1.74 5.38 6.62
N MET A 90 -1.80 4.73 5.45
CA MET A 90 -0.82 4.90 4.38
C MET A 90 -0.80 6.33 3.84
N ASP A 91 -1.95 6.89 3.49
CA ASP A 91 -2.04 8.24 2.94
C ASP A 91 -1.52 9.28 3.94
N ALA A 92 -1.90 9.17 5.21
CA ALA A 92 -1.42 10.08 6.24
C ALA A 92 0.11 9.99 6.39
N THR A 93 0.65 8.76 6.45
CA THR A 93 2.10 8.56 6.65
C THR A 93 2.92 8.98 5.44
N VAL A 94 2.48 8.65 4.22
CA VAL A 94 3.16 9.03 2.97
C VAL A 94 3.12 10.55 2.78
N ASN A 95 2.00 11.21 3.07
CA ASN A 95 1.89 12.66 2.99
C ASN A 95 2.84 13.35 4.00
N LEU A 96 2.86 12.89 5.26
CA LEU A 96 3.79 13.44 6.26
C LEU A 96 5.25 13.20 5.89
N PHE A 97 5.57 12.06 5.28
CA PHE A 97 6.93 11.78 4.78
C PHE A 97 7.37 12.83 3.76
N PHE A 98 6.53 13.14 2.76
CA PHE A 98 6.88 14.16 1.75
C PHE A 98 6.94 15.57 2.35
N ILE A 99 6.01 15.93 3.23
CA ILE A 99 6.00 17.23 3.93
C ILE A 99 7.27 17.43 4.74
N LYS A 100 7.71 16.40 5.50
CA LYS A 100 8.97 16.44 6.26
C LYS A 100 10.19 16.53 5.34
N ARG A 101 10.19 15.75 4.24
CA ARG A 101 11.27 15.79 3.24
C ARG A 101 11.43 17.17 2.63
N ASP A 102 10.33 17.89 2.45
CA ASP A 102 10.32 19.25 1.91
C ASP A 102 10.63 20.31 2.98
N GLY A 103 11.07 19.89 4.19
CA GLY A 103 11.60 20.75 5.24
C GLY A 103 10.54 21.37 6.16
N VAL A 104 9.30 20.94 6.10
CA VAL A 104 8.23 21.49 6.95
C VAL A 104 8.27 20.82 8.33
N ASP A 105 8.32 21.65 9.39
CA ASP A 105 8.14 21.18 10.76
C ASP A 105 6.66 20.83 11.03
N ILE A 106 6.36 19.55 11.08
CA ILE A 106 5.01 19.06 11.31
C ILE A 106 4.49 19.36 12.72
N THR A 107 5.39 19.64 13.69
CA THR A 107 5.00 19.96 15.08
C THR A 107 4.51 21.39 15.23
N ALA A 108 4.83 22.27 14.28
CA ALA A 108 4.39 23.66 14.27
C ALA A 108 2.98 23.84 13.67
N VAL A 109 2.39 22.81 13.05
CA VAL A 109 1.12 22.91 12.32
C VAL A 109 0.06 21.99 12.96
N PRO A 110 -0.99 22.54 13.61
CA PRO A 110 -1.98 21.72 14.32
C PRO A 110 -2.67 20.66 13.47
N TYR A 111 -2.89 20.91 12.18
CA TYR A 111 -3.46 19.91 11.28
C TYR A 111 -2.52 18.72 11.09
N LEU A 112 -1.22 18.97 10.93
CA LEU A 112 -0.22 17.91 10.74
C LEU A 112 0.02 17.10 12.02
N GLN A 113 -0.09 17.74 13.19
CA GLN A 113 -0.10 17.05 14.47
C GLN A 113 -1.28 16.07 14.57
N ARG A 114 -2.48 16.47 14.12
CA ARG A 114 -3.64 15.56 14.05
C ARG A 114 -3.42 14.39 13.09
N GLN A 115 -2.72 14.61 11.95
CA GLN A 115 -2.36 13.50 11.06
C GLN A 115 -1.39 12.53 11.74
N ALA A 116 -0.40 13.02 12.48
CA ALA A 116 0.52 12.19 13.24
C ALA A 116 -0.23 11.40 14.36
N ALA A 117 -1.14 12.04 15.08
CA ALA A 117 -1.97 11.38 16.08
C ALA A 117 -2.88 10.28 15.46
N ARG A 118 -3.45 10.54 14.29
CA ARG A 118 -4.23 9.55 13.52
C ARG A 118 -3.40 8.31 13.19
N ILE A 119 -2.15 8.49 12.73
CA ILE A 119 -1.24 7.39 12.46
C ILE A 119 -1.06 6.53 13.70
N GLN A 120 -0.77 7.14 14.85
CA GLN A 120 -0.56 6.41 16.11
C GLN A 120 -1.82 5.65 16.57
N SER A 121 -2.98 6.31 16.51
CA SER A 121 -4.27 5.69 16.86
C SER A 121 -4.60 4.50 15.94
N THR A 122 -4.36 4.64 14.65
CA THR A 122 -4.63 3.57 13.68
C THR A 122 -3.67 2.39 13.86
N LEU A 123 -2.39 2.64 14.14
CA LEU A 123 -1.43 1.58 14.44
C LEU A 123 -1.80 0.81 15.72
N ALA A 124 -2.24 1.52 16.76
CA ALA A 124 -2.68 0.89 18.00
C ALA A 124 -3.91 -0.03 17.76
N GLU A 125 -4.88 0.42 16.98
CA GLU A 125 -6.06 -0.39 16.59
C GLU A 125 -5.67 -1.62 15.79
N LEU A 126 -4.85 -1.47 14.76
CA LEU A 126 -4.37 -2.57 13.94
C LEU A 126 -3.54 -3.58 14.75
N ASN A 127 -2.78 -3.12 15.74
CA ASN A 127 -2.00 -4.00 16.62
C ASN A 127 -2.88 -4.83 17.58
N GLN A 128 -4.12 -4.40 17.85
CA GLN A 128 -5.08 -5.17 18.63
C GLN A 128 -5.87 -6.19 17.78
N SER A 129 -5.80 -6.06 16.46
CA SER A 129 -6.52 -6.94 15.54
C SER A 129 -5.86 -8.33 15.47
N MET A 130 -6.68 -9.37 15.23
CA MET A 130 -6.15 -10.69 14.92
C MET A 130 -5.62 -10.73 13.49
N LEU A 131 -4.31 -10.67 13.34
CA LEU A 131 -3.63 -10.74 12.07
C LEU A 131 -3.04 -12.13 11.82
N PRO A 132 -3.17 -12.69 10.58
CA PRO A 132 -2.61 -14.00 10.28
C PRO A 132 -1.07 -13.91 10.18
N VAL A 133 -0.38 -14.90 10.72
CA VAL A 133 1.09 -15.00 10.65
C VAL A 133 1.57 -15.79 9.42
N ALA A 134 0.65 -16.24 8.57
CA ALA A 134 0.94 -16.96 7.31
C ALA A 134 -0.18 -16.73 6.29
N ALA A 135 0.18 -16.87 4.99
CA ALA A 135 -0.81 -16.83 3.91
C ALA A 135 -1.87 -17.94 4.05
N PRO A 136 -3.07 -17.78 3.46
CA PRO A 136 -3.45 -16.72 2.53
C PRO A 136 -3.76 -15.39 3.22
N TYR A 137 -3.47 -14.29 2.53
CA TYR A 137 -3.78 -12.93 2.97
C TYR A 137 -4.90 -12.32 2.11
N ASN A 138 -5.81 -11.57 2.73
CA ASN A 138 -6.77 -10.72 2.00
C ASN A 138 -6.12 -9.39 1.57
N ASP A 139 -6.84 -8.59 0.78
CA ASP A 139 -6.31 -7.34 0.21
C ASP A 139 -5.97 -6.28 1.26
N ALA A 140 -6.70 -6.23 2.39
CA ALA A 140 -6.36 -5.34 3.51
C ALA A 140 -5.04 -5.72 4.17
N GLN A 141 -4.83 -7.02 4.37
CA GLN A 141 -3.60 -7.59 4.96
C GLN A 141 -2.40 -7.41 4.02
N LEU A 142 -2.55 -7.67 2.72
CA LEU A 142 -1.49 -7.41 1.74
C LEU A 142 -1.10 -5.93 1.71
N ARG A 143 -2.09 -5.04 1.78
CA ARG A 143 -1.85 -3.60 1.85
C ARG A 143 -1.11 -3.20 3.13
N LEU A 144 -1.51 -3.76 4.27
CA LEU A 144 -0.84 -3.53 5.55
C LEU A 144 0.63 -4.00 5.51
N ALA A 145 0.89 -5.19 4.97
CA ALA A 145 2.26 -5.69 4.81
C ALA A 145 3.12 -4.77 3.92
N CYS A 146 2.55 -4.29 2.80
CA CYS A 146 3.22 -3.32 1.93
C CYS A 146 3.52 -2.00 2.65
N PHE A 147 2.59 -1.52 3.47
CA PHE A 147 2.77 -0.33 4.30
C PHE A 147 3.89 -0.51 5.31
N ILE A 148 3.87 -1.58 6.12
CA ILE A 148 4.91 -1.83 7.13
C ILE A 148 6.29 -1.91 6.48
N SER A 149 6.40 -2.63 5.37
CA SER A 149 7.66 -2.72 4.61
C SER A 149 8.18 -1.36 4.16
N TRP A 150 7.29 -0.52 3.62
CA TRP A 150 7.66 0.83 3.18
C TRP A 150 8.03 1.73 4.35
N ALA A 151 7.28 1.70 5.44
CA ALA A 151 7.51 2.52 6.62
C ALA A 151 8.86 2.17 7.29
N LYS A 152 9.21 0.88 7.34
CA LYS A 152 10.54 0.40 7.79
C LYS A 152 11.65 0.88 6.83
N LEU A 153 11.48 0.69 5.52
CA LEU A 153 12.45 1.11 4.50
C LEU A 153 12.74 2.61 4.56
N ARG A 154 11.75 3.42 4.89
CA ARG A 154 11.83 4.88 4.97
C ARG A 154 12.08 5.40 6.40
N ASN A 155 12.28 4.53 7.38
CA ASN A 155 12.46 4.88 8.79
C ASN A 155 11.38 5.84 9.32
N GLN A 156 10.09 5.59 8.94
CA GLN A 156 9.00 6.48 9.32
C GLN A 156 8.33 6.09 10.63
N ILE A 157 8.35 4.80 10.98
CA ILE A 157 7.69 4.26 12.16
C ILE A 157 8.61 3.21 12.80
N ASP A 158 8.79 3.32 14.10
CA ASP A 158 9.36 2.25 14.92
C ASP A 158 8.22 1.29 15.31
N PHE A 159 8.29 0.06 14.83
CA PHE A 159 7.28 -0.96 15.10
C PHE A 159 7.58 -1.79 16.35
N SER A 160 8.67 -1.54 17.08
CA SER A 160 9.08 -2.35 18.24
C SER A 160 8.02 -2.44 19.35
N ALA A 161 7.15 -1.43 19.47
CA ALA A 161 6.03 -1.43 20.40
C ALA A 161 4.76 -2.13 19.87
N TYR A 162 4.76 -2.63 18.63
CA TYR A 162 3.59 -3.21 17.95
C TYR A 162 3.84 -4.68 17.64
N GLU A 163 3.85 -5.52 18.68
CA GLU A 163 4.24 -6.94 18.60
C GLU A 163 3.41 -7.74 17.58
N ASN A 164 2.08 -7.52 17.52
CA ASN A 164 1.22 -8.24 16.57
C ASN A 164 1.49 -7.81 15.13
N LEU A 165 1.79 -6.53 14.89
CA LEU A 165 2.19 -6.04 13.56
C LEU A 165 3.55 -6.59 13.14
N GLU A 166 4.50 -6.72 14.06
CA GLU A 166 5.81 -7.35 13.81
C GLU A 166 5.67 -8.84 13.49
N ALA A 167 4.88 -9.58 14.27
CA ALA A 167 4.61 -11.00 14.02
C ALA A 167 3.92 -11.22 12.68
N PHE A 168 2.91 -10.42 12.35
CA PHE A 168 2.25 -10.44 11.05
C PHE A 168 3.24 -10.16 9.91
N TYR A 169 4.05 -9.10 10.04
CA TYR A 169 5.03 -8.73 9.02
C TYR A 169 6.09 -9.82 8.81
N ALA A 170 6.58 -10.45 9.89
CA ALA A 170 7.50 -11.58 9.81
C ALA A 170 6.89 -12.76 9.01
N GLY A 171 5.60 -13.02 9.18
CA GLY A 171 4.86 -13.99 8.36
C GLY A 171 4.80 -13.58 6.88
N ALA A 172 4.50 -12.31 6.61
CA ALA A 172 4.42 -11.79 5.24
C ALA A 172 5.76 -11.87 4.49
N LEU A 173 6.89 -11.77 5.17
CA LEU A 173 8.23 -11.94 4.59
C LEU A 173 8.49 -13.34 4.02
N ASN A 174 7.68 -14.36 4.39
CA ASN A 174 7.76 -15.72 3.85
C ASN A 174 6.78 -15.95 2.68
N TYR A 175 5.97 -14.97 2.33
CA TYR A 175 5.01 -15.09 1.24
C TYR A 175 5.71 -14.86 -0.12
N SER A 176 5.66 -15.85 -1.02
CA SER A 176 6.42 -15.84 -2.27
C SER A 176 6.19 -14.61 -3.13
N TYR A 177 4.95 -14.16 -3.27
CA TYR A 177 4.62 -12.96 -4.06
C TYR A 177 5.04 -11.66 -3.37
N PHE A 178 5.08 -11.65 -2.05
CA PHE A 178 5.62 -10.52 -1.30
C PHE A 178 7.14 -10.42 -1.47
N ILE A 179 7.84 -11.55 -1.47
CA ILE A 179 9.28 -11.63 -1.77
C ILE A 179 9.56 -11.16 -3.20
N ALA A 180 8.81 -11.68 -4.19
CA ALA A 180 9.00 -11.38 -5.61
C ALA A 180 8.76 -9.91 -5.97
N THR A 181 8.09 -9.14 -5.09
CA THR A 181 7.77 -7.73 -5.32
C THR A 181 8.58 -6.77 -4.46
N GLN A 182 9.61 -7.24 -3.77
CA GLN A 182 10.47 -6.38 -2.96
C GLN A 182 11.02 -5.20 -3.78
N PRO A 183 11.10 -4.00 -3.19
CA PRO A 183 11.82 -2.89 -3.80
C PRO A 183 13.27 -3.27 -4.09
N PRO A 184 13.89 -2.73 -5.15
CA PRO A 184 15.32 -2.89 -5.40
C PRO A 184 16.12 -2.42 -4.17
N GLN A 185 17.17 -3.15 -3.83
CA GLN A 185 18.14 -2.68 -2.84
C GLN A 185 18.92 -1.53 -3.49
N SER A 186 18.87 -0.36 -2.86
CA SER A 186 19.65 0.82 -3.26
C SER A 186 21.09 0.71 -2.82
#